data_14bc9d0c704787f39f9deb9e28dedfb1
#
_entry.id   14bc9d0c704787f39f9deb9e28dedfb1
#
_cell.length_a   1.000
_cell.length_b   1.000
_cell.length_c   1.000
_cell.angle_alpha   90.00
_cell.angle_beta   90.00
_cell.angle_gamma   90.00
#
_symmetry.space_group_name_H-M   'P 1'
#
loop_
_entity.id
_entity.type
_entity.pdbx_description
1 polymer ?
#
loop_
_entity_poly.entity_id
_entity_poly.type
_entity_poly.pdbx_seq_one_letter_code
_entity_poly.pdbx_strand_id
1 'polypeptide(L)'
;HLHVCGRSRRLVDIVAQETDVDIMEPLEEPPGGDLDIADVKRRYGHRLCLKGNINTFEFLLHATPQMVEEKAKRLIDDCAAGGGFVLSSGDQCARDTPDANLFKLVEVAKTYGRYR
;
A
#
# COMPACT_ATOMS: atom_id res chain seq x y z
N HIS A 1 -11.90 3.15 9.25
CA HIS A 1 -10.89 2.37 8.52
C HIS A 1 -11.51 1.11 7.95
N LEU A 2 -11.44 0.94 6.64
CA LEU A 2 -11.98 -0.22 5.93
C LEU A 2 -10.84 -1.09 5.39
N HIS A 3 -10.85 -2.39 5.75
CA HIS A 3 -9.95 -3.41 5.23
C HIS A 3 -10.71 -4.33 4.28
N VAL A 4 -10.25 -4.44 3.02
CA VAL A 4 -10.85 -5.31 2.00
C VAL A 4 -9.78 -5.89 1.09
N CYS A 5 -9.55 -7.19 1.20
CA CYS A 5 -8.63 -7.93 0.32
C CYS A 5 -9.26 -8.22 -1.04
N GLY A 6 -8.41 -8.49 -2.03
CA GLY A 6 -8.82 -8.94 -3.34
C GLY A 6 -9.25 -7.84 -4.29
N ARG A 7 -10.16 -8.18 -5.19
CA ARG A 7 -10.63 -7.27 -6.24
C ARG A 7 -11.60 -6.24 -5.68
N SER A 8 -11.17 -5.00 -5.60
CA SER A 8 -11.92 -3.94 -4.94
C SER A 8 -12.07 -2.65 -5.77
N ARG A 9 -11.81 -2.70 -7.09
CA ARG A 9 -11.89 -1.52 -7.96
C ARG A 9 -13.23 -0.79 -7.86
N ARG A 10 -14.35 -1.53 -8.01
CA ARG A 10 -15.69 -0.94 -7.90
C ARG A 10 -15.99 -0.45 -6.48
N LEU A 11 -15.48 -1.16 -5.47
CA LEU A 11 -15.70 -0.79 -4.08
C LEU A 11 -15.00 0.52 -3.73
N VAL A 12 -13.79 0.75 -4.24
CA VAL A 12 -13.08 2.03 -4.03
C VAL A 12 -13.91 3.21 -4.51
N ASP A 13 -14.57 3.09 -5.67
CA ASP A 13 -15.42 4.16 -6.20
C ASP A 13 -16.60 4.45 -5.26
N ILE A 14 -17.28 3.40 -4.77
CA ILE A 14 -18.38 3.52 -3.81
C ILE A 14 -17.91 4.14 -2.49
N VAL A 15 -16.81 3.60 -1.94
CA VAL A 15 -16.24 4.06 -0.66
C VAL A 15 -15.89 5.53 -0.73
N ALA A 16 -15.24 5.97 -1.80
CA ALA A 16 -14.80 7.35 -1.96
C ALA A 16 -15.96 8.36 -2.16
N GLN A 17 -17.05 7.92 -2.78
CA GLN A 17 -18.13 8.82 -3.22
C GLN A 17 -19.39 8.74 -2.36
N GLU A 18 -19.64 7.62 -1.69
CA GLU A 18 -20.93 7.32 -1.07
C GLU A 18 -20.82 7.00 0.43
N THR A 19 -19.63 7.06 1.03
CA THR A 19 -19.41 6.71 2.45
C THR A 19 -18.55 7.72 3.18
N ASP A 20 -18.55 7.64 4.51
CA ASP A 20 -17.69 8.43 5.41
C ASP A 20 -16.40 7.68 5.83
N VAL A 21 -16.00 6.65 5.11
CA VAL A 21 -14.73 5.94 5.35
C VAL A 21 -13.56 6.86 5.07
N ASP A 22 -12.63 6.98 6.00
CA ASP A 22 -11.45 7.84 5.89
C ASP A 22 -10.22 7.13 5.34
N ILE A 23 -10.05 5.85 5.67
CA ILE A 23 -8.87 5.04 5.32
C ILE A 23 -9.31 3.75 4.66
N MET A 24 -8.66 3.39 3.56
CA MET A 24 -8.89 2.10 2.89
C MET A 24 -7.58 1.34 2.68
N GLU A 25 -7.61 0.04 2.96
CA GLU A 25 -6.51 -0.91 2.76
C GLU A 25 -7.01 -2.29 2.28
N PRO A 26 -6.16 -3.14 1.70
CA PRO A 26 -4.78 -2.89 1.28
C PRO A 26 -4.64 -2.34 -0.14
N LEU A 27 -5.71 -2.22 -0.93
CA LEU A 27 -5.67 -1.71 -2.31
C LEU A 27 -4.80 -2.60 -3.22
N GLU A 28 -5.11 -3.89 -3.22
CA GLU A 28 -4.27 -4.90 -3.87
C GLU A 28 -4.18 -4.76 -5.38
N GLU A 29 -2.94 -4.86 -5.87
CA GLU A 29 -2.61 -4.96 -7.29
C GLU A 29 -2.80 -6.41 -7.80
N PRO A 30 -2.86 -6.65 -9.12
CA PRO A 30 -2.80 -8.00 -9.67
C PRO A 30 -1.53 -8.76 -9.19
N PRO A 31 -1.60 -10.09 -9.00
CA PRO A 31 -2.72 -10.98 -9.35
C PRO A 31 -3.82 -11.08 -8.27
N GLY A 32 -3.57 -10.70 -7.02
CA GLY A 32 -4.51 -10.82 -5.91
C GLY A 32 -5.70 -9.86 -6.02
N GLY A 33 -5.43 -8.63 -6.43
CA GLY A 33 -6.41 -7.58 -6.61
C GLY A 33 -6.60 -7.15 -8.07
N ASP A 34 -7.17 -5.98 -8.26
CA ASP A 34 -7.43 -5.37 -9.58
C ASP A 34 -7.22 -3.84 -9.58
N LEU A 35 -6.50 -3.33 -8.58
CA LEU A 35 -6.24 -1.91 -8.43
C LEU A 35 -4.83 -1.52 -8.92
N ASP A 36 -4.72 -0.27 -9.32
CA ASP A 36 -3.48 0.50 -9.39
C ASP A 36 -3.56 1.58 -8.31
N ILE A 37 -2.74 1.47 -7.27
CA ILE A 37 -2.80 2.40 -6.14
C ILE A 37 -2.45 3.84 -6.55
N ALA A 38 -1.58 4.03 -7.54
CA ALA A 38 -1.26 5.35 -8.07
C ALA A 38 -2.48 5.99 -8.76
N ASP A 39 -3.29 5.18 -9.47
CA ASP A 39 -4.55 5.65 -10.06
C ASP A 39 -5.56 6.02 -8.97
N VAL A 40 -5.71 5.19 -7.95
CA VAL A 40 -6.59 5.49 -6.81
C VAL A 40 -6.14 6.78 -6.11
N LYS A 41 -4.82 6.97 -5.93
CA LYS A 41 -4.26 8.19 -5.35
C LYS A 41 -4.62 9.43 -6.16
N ARG A 42 -4.46 9.40 -7.47
CA ARG A 42 -4.81 10.54 -8.34
C ARG A 42 -6.30 10.89 -8.25
N ARG A 43 -7.16 9.87 -8.22
CA ARG A 43 -8.63 10.05 -8.22
C ARG A 43 -9.18 10.45 -6.86
N TYR A 44 -8.70 9.82 -5.79
CA TYR A 44 -9.34 9.89 -4.49
C TYR A 44 -8.41 10.26 -3.32
N GLY A 45 -7.12 10.53 -3.57
CA GLY A 45 -6.17 10.86 -2.52
C GLY A 45 -6.45 12.17 -1.76
N HIS A 46 -7.35 13.01 -2.30
CA HIS A 46 -7.86 14.21 -1.62
C HIS A 46 -8.98 13.88 -0.60
N ARG A 47 -9.58 12.68 -0.70
CA ARG A 47 -10.70 12.23 0.12
C ARG A 47 -10.34 11.05 1.00
N LEU A 48 -9.55 10.11 0.50
CA LEU A 48 -9.18 8.88 1.18
C LEU A 48 -7.70 8.88 1.55
N CYS A 49 -7.39 8.44 2.77
CA CYS A 49 -6.07 7.97 3.12
C CYS A 49 -5.90 6.54 2.61
N LEU A 50 -4.88 6.31 1.81
CA LEU A 50 -4.55 5.00 1.25
C LEU A 50 -3.50 4.32 2.11
N LYS A 51 -3.74 3.06 2.51
CA LYS A 51 -2.78 2.26 3.26
C LYS A 51 -2.47 0.98 2.51
N GLY A 52 -1.22 0.70 2.31
CA GLY A 52 -0.77 -0.50 1.61
C GLY A 52 0.52 -0.26 0.84
N ASN A 53 0.77 -1.03 -0.21
CA ASN A 53 0.03 -2.22 -0.65
C ASN A 53 1.03 -3.33 -1.04
N ILE A 54 2.13 -3.43 -0.27
CA ILE A 54 3.17 -4.42 -0.59
C ILE A 54 2.62 -5.82 -0.36
N ASN A 55 2.48 -6.59 -1.44
CA ASN A 55 1.95 -7.96 -1.38
C ASN A 55 2.80 -8.83 -0.44
N THR A 56 2.14 -9.57 0.43
CA THR A 56 2.78 -10.33 1.51
C THR A 56 3.29 -11.68 1.06
N PHE A 57 2.47 -12.44 0.30
CA PHE A 57 2.78 -13.81 -0.09
C PHE A 57 3.57 -13.89 -1.40
N GLU A 58 3.17 -13.09 -2.40
CA GLU A 58 3.82 -13.12 -3.71
C GLU A 58 5.13 -12.32 -3.73
N PHE A 59 5.27 -11.33 -2.87
CA PHE A 59 6.42 -10.43 -2.87
C PHE A 59 7.23 -10.45 -1.58
N LEU A 60 6.70 -10.01 -0.42
CA LEU A 60 7.49 -9.88 0.82
C LEU A 60 8.13 -11.18 1.28
N LEU A 61 7.46 -12.31 1.06
CA LEU A 61 7.97 -13.64 1.41
C LEU A 61 9.21 -14.02 0.60
N HIS A 62 9.28 -13.61 -0.66
CA HIS A 62 10.29 -14.08 -1.61
C HIS A 62 11.29 -13.02 -2.07
N ALA A 63 11.02 -11.75 -1.79
CA ALA A 63 11.87 -10.64 -2.20
C ALA A 63 13.19 -10.59 -1.42
N THR A 64 14.19 -9.96 -2.03
CA THR A 64 15.37 -9.50 -1.29
C THR A 64 15.09 -8.14 -0.63
N PRO A 65 15.83 -7.76 0.43
CA PRO A 65 15.69 -6.41 1.03
C PRO A 65 15.84 -5.28 0.02
N GLN A 66 16.71 -5.43 -0.98
CA GLN A 66 16.86 -4.44 -2.05
C GLN A 66 15.59 -4.30 -2.89
N MET A 67 14.95 -5.40 -3.27
CA MET A 67 13.68 -5.37 -4.00
C MET A 67 12.58 -4.69 -3.17
N VAL A 68 12.55 -4.95 -1.85
CA VAL A 68 11.61 -4.28 -0.94
C VAL A 68 11.85 -2.78 -0.91
N GLU A 69 13.10 -2.35 -0.83
CA GLU A 69 13.48 -0.93 -0.87
C GLU A 69 12.99 -0.24 -2.16
N GLU A 70 13.25 -0.85 -3.31
CA GLU A 70 12.84 -0.32 -4.61
C GLU A 70 11.31 -0.21 -4.73
N LYS A 71 10.57 -1.25 -4.32
CA LYS A 71 9.09 -1.23 -4.34
C LYS A 71 8.54 -0.20 -3.37
N ALA A 72 9.08 -0.11 -2.16
CA ALA A 72 8.64 0.85 -1.14
C ALA A 72 8.88 2.30 -1.58
N LYS A 73 10.06 2.61 -2.16
CA LYS A 73 10.35 3.94 -2.69
C LYS A 73 9.38 4.32 -3.81
N ARG A 74 9.11 3.41 -4.74
CA ARG A 74 8.14 3.64 -5.82
C ARG A 74 6.75 3.97 -5.26
N LEU A 75 6.28 3.20 -4.28
CA LEU A 75 4.98 3.48 -3.64
C LEU A 75 4.93 4.85 -2.96
N ILE A 76 6.03 5.25 -2.32
CA ILE A 76 6.14 6.58 -1.71
C ILE A 76 6.11 7.66 -2.79
N ASP A 77 6.86 7.50 -3.88
CA ASP A 77 6.88 8.45 -4.99
C ASP A 77 5.50 8.61 -5.64
N ASP A 78 4.78 7.50 -5.81
CA ASP A 78 3.47 7.48 -6.46
C ASP A 78 2.35 8.02 -5.56
N CYS A 79 2.46 7.82 -4.22
CA CYS A 79 1.31 7.99 -3.32
C CYS A 79 1.50 9.01 -2.19
N ALA A 80 2.73 9.40 -1.84
CA ALA A 80 2.96 10.23 -0.66
C ALA A 80 2.70 11.72 -0.89
N ALA A 81 2.77 12.20 -2.14
CA ALA A 81 2.57 13.62 -2.45
C ALA A 81 1.21 14.12 -1.92
N GLY A 82 1.23 15.23 -1.18
CA GLY A 82 0.03 15.80 -0.56
C GLY A 82 -0.48 15.09 0.70
N GLY A 83 0.25 14.10 1.21
CA GLY A 83 -0.18 13.32 2.39
C GLY A 83 -1.22 12.24 2.07
N GLY A 84 -1.86 11.70 3.12
CA GLY A 84 -2.91 10.69 2.96
C GLY A 84 -2.43 9.34 2.40
N PHE A 85 -1.18 8.96 2.72
CA PHE A 85 -0.63 7.64 2.39
C PHE A 85 0.08 7.03 3.59
N VAL A 86 -0.14 5.74 3.83
CA VAL A 86 0.55 4.94 4.84
C VAL A 86 1.20 3.75 4.15
N LEU A 87 2.54 3.74 4.10
CA LEU A 87 3.29 2.60 3.58
C LEU A 87 3.10 1.39 4.51
N SER A 88 2.61 0.30 3.97
CA SER A 88 2.29 -0.91 4.73
C SER A 88 2.41 -2.17 3.87
N SER A 89 2.52 -3.32 4.52
CA SER A 89 2.19 -4.60 3.90
C SER A 89 0.72 -4.61 3.46
N GLY A 90 0.40 -5.40 2.45
CA GLY A 90 -0.96 -5.50 1.93
C GLY A 90 -1.91 -6.28 2.85
N ASP A 91 -1.39 -7.11 3.71
CA ASP A 91 -2.15 -7.92 4.68
C ASP A 91 -1.19 -8.49 5.73
N GLN A 92 -1.62 -9.48 6.49
CA GLN A 92 -0.77 -10.23 7.41
C GLN A 92 0.43 -10.83 6.68
N CYS A 93 1.61 -10.65 7.25
CA CYS A 93 2.80 -11.27 6.70
C CYS A 93 2.78 -12.79 6.89
N ALA A 94 3.27 -13.52 5.90
CA ALA A 94 3.46 -14.96 6.04
C ALA A 94 4.41 -15.24 7.21
N ARG A 95 4.21 -16.39 7.86
CA ARG A 95 5.03 -16.80 9.03
C ARG A 95 6.52 -16.77 8.74
N ASP A 96 6.91 -17.19 7.55
CA ASP A 96 8.31 -17.32 7.15
C ASP A 96 8.83 -16.11 6.36
N THR A 97 8.11 -14.98 6.40
CA THR A 97 8.59 -13.72 5.79
C THR A 97 9.90 -13.31 6.45
N PRO A 98 10.99 -13.08 5.67
CA PRO A 98 12.27 -12.69 6.24
C PRO A 98 12.18 -11.38 7.04
N ASP A 99 12.64 -11.37 8.28
CA ASP A 99 12.69 -10.18 9.12
C ASP A 99 13.43 -9.02 8.45
N ALA A 100 14.48 -9.33 7.68
CA ALA A 100 15.25 -8.35 6.93
C ALA A 100 14.38 -7.55 5.95
N ASN A 101 13.34 -8.15 5.36
CA ASN A 101 12.40 -7.47 4.47
C ASN A 101 11.50 -6.51 5.25
N LEU A 102 11.05 -6.92 6.43
CA LEU A 102 10.23 -6.07 7.30
C LEU A 102 11.03 -4.89 7.84
N PHE A 103 12.26 -5.13 8.30
CA PHE A 103 13.16 -4.06 8.74
C PHE A 103 13.51 -3.10 7.62
N LYS A 104 13.71 -3.58 6.40
CA LYS A 104 13.96 -2.73 5.23
C LYS A 104 12.76 -1.83 4.93
N LEU A 105 11.56 -2.34 5.03
CA LEU A 105 10.33 -1.54 4.84
C LEU A 105 10.26 -0.39 5.86
N VAL A 106 10.55 -0.69 7.14
CA VAL A 106 10.59 0.32 8.21
C VAL A 106 11.71 1.35 7.98
N GLU A 107 12.90 0.89 7.56
CA GLU A 107 14.02 1.77 7.24
C GLU A 107 13.66 2.77 6.13
N VAL A 108 13.08 2.29 5.03
CA VAL A 108 12.66 3.13 3.91
C VAL A 108 11.61 4.16 4.37
N ALA A 109 10.62 3.74 5.15
CA ALA A 109 9.62 4.66 5.68
C ALA A 109 10.26 5.77 6.54
N LYS A 110 11.26 5.44 7.36
CA LYS A 110 11.92 6.40 8.25
C LYS A 110 12.91 7.33 7.55
N THR A 111 13.50 6.92 6.45
CA THR A 111 14.54 7.68 5.74
C THR A 111 14.00 8.39 4.52
N TYR A 112 13.45 7.64 3.58
CA TYR A 112 12.93 8.15 2.31
C TYR A 112 11.49 8.69 2.42
N GLY A 113 10.64 8.05 3.24
CA GLY A 113 9.22 8.34 3.37
C GLY A 113 8.86 9.51 4.29
N ARG A 114 9.82 10.35 4.69
CA ARG A 114 9.53 11.51 5.54
C ARG A 114 8.82 12.59 4.72
N TYR A 115 7.64 12.99 5.17
CA TYR A 115 7.00 14.19 4.65
C TYR A 115 7.85 15.42 4.97
N ARG A 116 8.06 16.25 3.96
CA ARG A 116 8.81 17.51 4.07
C ARG A 116 7.87 18.70 4.02
#